data_9bd94ac33bd7e05240e65581e405680f
#
_entry.id   9bd94ac33bd7e05240e65581e405680f
#
_cell.length_a   1.000
_cell.length_b   1.000
_cell.length_c   1.000
_cell.angle_alpha   90.00
_cell.angle_beta   90.00
_cell.angle_gamma   90.00
#
_symmetry.space_group_name_H-M   'P 1'
#
loop_
_entity.id
_entity.type
_entity.pdbx_description
1 polymer ?
#
loop_
_entity_poly.entity_id
_entity_poly.type
_entity_poly.pdbx_seq_one_letter_code
_entity_poly.pdbx_strand_id
1 'polypeptide(L)'
;HLAEFCDAAGFRTCIVSGERKHKFEMLRFVVGPDDRAVPDIEEKLPGRGLWLGAERQLLDAACKNNLFGKRVRREVETKNDLVFLVEALLSKKCIELLQMARCSGALTAGASEVRECLSCGVVGLLVLASDGAPTGLRKITALAEGVPVRSVLTSDELGLVLGRQRLVNALVETGRLAERLDRELGRLAGFRKD
;
A
#
# COMPACT_ATOMS: atom_id res chain seq x y z
N HIS A 1 5.17 -21.85 9.59
CA HIS A 1 6.58 -21.71 9.99
C HIS A 1 7.30 -20.58 9.23
N LEU A 2 6.75 -19.35 9.28
CA LEU A 2 7.41 -18.14 8.76
C LEU A 2 7.55 -17.06 9.86
N ALA A 3 7.60 -17.50 11.14
CA ALA A 3 7.56 -16.59 12.30
C ALA A 3 8.92 -16.39 13.01
N GLU A 4 10.06 -16.81 12.47
CA GLU A 4 11.30 -16.86 13.27
C GLU A 4 12.51 -16.07 12.74
N PHE A 5 12.34 -15.20 11.74
CA PHE A 5 13.41 -14.26 11.36
C PHE A 5 12.90 -12.82 11.26
N CYS A 6 12.18 -12.35 12.27
CA CYS A 6 11.91 -10.92 12.41
C CYS A 6 13.06 -10.25 13.14
N ASP A 7 14.04 -9.85 12.38
CA ASP A 7 15.15 -9.01 12.83
C ASP A 7 14.62 -7.81 13.63
N ALA A 8 15.13 -7.60 14.83
CA ALA A 8 14.78 -6.44 15.67
C ALA A 8 14.97 -5.10 14.93
N ALA A 9 15.76 -5.08 13.87
CA ALA A 9 15.99 -3.95 12.97
C ALA A 9 14.75 -3.55 12.12
N GLY A 10 13.79 -4.46 11.89
CA GLY A 10 12.59 -4.20 11.08
C GLY A 10 11.43 -3.54 11.83
N PHE A 11 11.45 -3.51 13.15
CA PHE A 11 10.37 -2.96 13.98
C PHE A 11 10.56 -1.47 14.28
N ARG A 12 9.45 -0.74 14.31
CA ARG A 12 9.40 0.68 14.67
C ARG A 12 8.26 0.93 15.64
N THR A 13 8.37 2.00 16.43
CA THR A 13 7.34 2.42 17.38
C THR A 13 6.49 3.52 16.77
N CYS A 14 5.18 3.32 16.78
CA CYS A 14 4.21 4.31 16.33
C CYS A 14 4.24 5.53 17.27
N ILE A 15 4.39 6.74 16.71
CA ILE A 15 4.40 7.98 17.51
C ILE A 15 3.04 8.33 18.10
N VAL A 16 1.95 7.73 17.60
CA VAL A 16 0.57 7.96 18.03
C VAL A 16 0.14 6.93 19.06
N SER A 17 0.14 5.64 18.70
CA SER A 17 -0.35 4.56 19.56
C SER A 17 0.71 4.03 20.54
N GLY A 18 1.99 4.30 20.32
CA GLY A 18 3.08 3.69 21.08
C GLY A 18 3.32 2.22 20.74
N GLU A 19 2.52 1.61 19.89
CA GLU A 19 2.67 0.22 19.48
C GLU A 19 3.92 0.00 18.63
N ARG A 20 4.51 -1.16 18.81
CA ARG A 20 5.67 -1.59 18.04
C ARG A 20 5.20 -2.51 16.92
N LYS A 21 5.33 -2.07 15.67
CA LYS A 21 4.92 -2.79 14.47
C LYS A 21 6.10 -2.96 13.50
N HIS A 22 6.00 -3.91 12.60
CA HIS A 22 6.98 -4.03 11.52
C HIS A 22 6.87 -2.83 10.57
N LYS A 23 8.00 -2.29 10.12
CA LYS A 23 8.03 -1.10 9.26
C LYS A 23 7.19 -1.22 7.98
N PHE A 24 6.91 -2.44 7.51
CA PHE A 24 6.07 -2.70 6.36
C PHE A 24 4.58 -2.39 6.58
N GLU A 25 4.16 -2.29 7.84
CA GLU A 25 2.80 -1.90 8.24
C GLU A 25 2.73 -0.43 8.66
N MET A 26 3.81 0.32 8.46
CA MET A 26 3.95 1.68 8.94
C MET A 26 4.33 2.63 7.82
N LEU A 27 4.15 3.92 8.09
CA LEU A 27 4.59 5.02 7.25
C LEU A 27 5.71 5.78 7.96
N ARG A 28 6.73 6.12 7.18
CA ARG A 28 7.81 6.99 7.62
C ARG A 28 7.52 8.42 7.24
N PHE A 29 7.81 9.34 8.15
CA PHE A 29 7.83 10.78 7.93
C PHE A 29 9.18 11.33 8.34
N VAL A 30 9.57 12.43 7.73
CA VAL A 30 10.72 13.23 8.14
C VAL A 30 10.28 14.68 8.30
N VAL A 31 11.02 15.46 9.09
CA VAL A 31 10.80 16.91 9.15
C VAL A 31 11.79 17.57 8.21
N GLY A 32 11.27 18.26 7.21
CA GLY A 32 12.06 18.98 6.22
C GLY A 32 12.79 20.20 6.81
N PRO A 33 13.65 20.85 6.02
CA PRO A 33 14.39 22.04 6.44
C PRO A 33 13.48 23.26 6.67
N ASP A 34 12.26 23.22 6.12
CA ASP A 34 11.20 24.21 6.25
C ASP A 34 10.27 23.91 7.45
N ASP A 35 10.67 23.05 8.37
CA ASP A 35 9.89 22.60 9.52
C ASP A 35 8.54 21.97 9.18
N ARG A 36 8.42 21.33 8.01
CA ARG A 36 7.23 20.62 7.58
C ARG A 36 7.37 19.11 7.71
N ALA A 37 6.27 18.46 8.10
CA ALA A 37 6.18 17.00 8.06
C ALA A 37 6.05 16.53 6.60
N VAL A 38 6.99 15.72 6.14
CA VAL A 38 7.08 15.19 4.78
C VAL A 38 6.91 13.68 4.81
N PRO A 39 5.95 13.10 4.09
CA PRO A 39 5.81 11.65 3.96
C PRO A 39 6.97 11.08 3.14
N ASP A 40 7.57 10.02 3.64
CA ASP A 40 8.68 9.31 3.00
C ASP A 40 8.30 7.85 2.74
N ILE A 41 7.41 7.66 1.75
CA ILE A 41 6.85 6.35 1.42
C ILE A 41 7.92 5.34 1.00
N GLU A 42 8.99 5.81 0.37
CA GLU A 42 10.11 4.99 -0.11
C GLU A 42 11.26 4.81 0.90
N GLU A 43 11.18 5.44 2.07
CA GLU A 43 12.22 5.39 3.10
C GLU A 43 13.60 5.88 2.62
N LYS A 44 13.63 6.90 1.74
CA LYS A 44 14.85 7.40 1.09
C LYS A 44 15.32 8.78 1.58
N LEU A 45 14.42 9.54 2.20
CA LEU A 45 14.74 10.90 2.62
C LEU A 45 15.72 10.89 3.81
N PRO A 46 16.68 11.84 3.83
CA PRO A 46 17.60 11.97 4.96
C PRO A 46 16.85 12.46 6.21
N GLY A 47 17.47 12.24 7.37
CA GLY A 47 16.97 12.71 8.66
C GLY A 47 16.35 11.63 9.52
N ARG A 48 15.95 12.04 10.74
CA ARG A 48 15.32 11.14 11.71
C ARG A 48 13.92 10.77 11.23
N GLY A 49 13.67 9.48 11.01
CA GLY A 49 12.35 8.96 10.69
C GLY A 49 11.41 9.00 11.89
N LEU A 50 10.20 9.52 11.66
CA LEU A 50 9.06 9.44 12.56
C LEU A 50 8.07 8.44 11.96
N TRP A 51 7.67 7.46 12.75
CA TRP A 51 6.89 6.34 12.25
C TRP A 51 5.50 6.31 12.85
N LEU A 52 4.49 6.01 12.04
CA LEU A 52 3.13 5.75 12.48
C LEU A 52 2.50 4.62 11.66
N GLY A 53 1.54 3.91 12.25
CA GLY A 53 0.82 2.86 11.53
C GLY A 53 0.15 3.40 10.26
N ALA A 54 0.12 2.60 9.21
CA ALA A 54 -0.46 3.00 7.92
C ALA A 54 -2.00 3.02 7.98
N GLU A 55 -2.55 3.94 8.76
CA GLU A 55 -3.98 4.12 9.02
C GLU A 55 -4.33 5.61 8.97
N ARG A 56 -5.40 5.96 8.25
CA ARG A 56 -5.90 7.34 8.13
C ARG A 56 -6.10 8.00 9.49
N GLN A 57 -6.74 7.30 10.43
CA GLN A 57 -7.05 7.83 11.76
C GLN A 57 -5.80 8.15 12.58
N LEU A 58 -4.73 7.35 12.45
CA LEU A 58 -3.47 7.63 13.14
C LEU A 58 -2.77 8.87 12.59
N LEU A 59 -2.80 9.07 11.26
CA LEU A 59 -2.24 10.28 10.67
C LEU A 59 -3.04 11.52 11.05
N ASP A 60 -4.38 11.45 11.02
CA ASP A 60 -5.26 12.52 11.50
C ASP A 60 -4.97 12.90 12.96
N ALA A 61 -4.81 11.90 13.82
CA ALA A 61 -4.48 12.14 15.23
C ALA A 61 -3.09 12.77 15.41
N ALA A 62 -2.11 12.35 14.60
CA ALA A 62 -0.77 12.93 14.61
C ALA A 62 -0.78 14.40 14.23
N CYS A 63 -1.56 14.78 13.22
CA CYS A 63 -1.72 16.16 12.77
C CYS A 63 -2.46 17.01 13.82
N LYS A 64 -3.63 16.56 14.27
CA LYS A 64 -4.48 17.29 15.24
C LYS A 64 -3.78 17.57 16.57
N ASN A 65 -2.97 16.62 17.04
CA ASN A 65 -2.28 16.71 18.33
C ASN A 65 -0.84 17.22 18.24
N ASN A 66 -0.39 17.67 17.06
CA ASN A 66 0.99 18.10 16.78
C ASN A 66 2.04 17.11 17.28
N LEU A 67 1.84 15.81 17.00
CA LEU A 67 2.74 14.78 17.51
C LEU A 67 4.10 14.77 16.81
N PHE A 68 4.16 15.24 15.56
CA PHE A 68 5.44 15.44 14.85
C PHE A 68 6.30 16.44 15.60
N GLY A 69 5.78 17.63 15.93
CA GLY A 69 6.48 18.67 16.67
C GLY A 69 6.92 18.22 18.06
N LYS A 70 6.03 17.54 18.79
CA LYS A 70 6.35 16.99 20.12
C LYS A 70 7.52 16.01 20.08
N ARG A 71 7.63 15.18 19.04
CA ARG A 71 8.71 14.18 18.89
C ARG A 71 10.06 14.79 18.55
N VAL A 72 10.09 15.88 17.78
CA VAL A 72 11.32 16.58 17.42
C VAL A 72 11.63 17.77 18.34
N ARG A 73 10.72 18.10 19.28
CA ARG A 73 10.84 19.20 20.25
C ARG A 73 11.00 20.57 19.57
N ARG A 74 10.27 20.80 18.49
CA ARG A 74 10.16 22.07 17.78
C ARG A 74 8.81 22.18 17.08
N GLU A 75 8.45 23.37 16.64
CA GLU A 75 7.24 23.51 15.81
C GLU A 75 7.40 22.78 14.49
N VAL A 76 6.36 22.05 14.10
CA VAL A 76 6.29 21.34 12.82
C VAL A 76 4.94 21.62 12.18
N GLU A 77 4.99 22.18 10.98
CA GLU A 77 3.79 22.42 10.20
C GLU A 77 3.32 21.11 9.54
N THR A 78 2.03 20.83 9.65
CA THR A 78 1.37 19.77 8.90
C THR A 78 0.35 20.40 7.95
N LYS A 79 0.44 20.06 6.66
CA LYS A 79 -0.54 20.52 5.68
C LYS A 79 -1.92 19.94 5.99
N ASN A 80 -2.98 20.72 5.80
CA ASN A 80 -4.37 20.27 6.02
C ASN A 80 -4.76 19.10 5.12
N ASP A 81 -4.10 18.92 3.98
CA ASP A 81 -4.32 17.88 2.99
C ASP A 81 -3.33 16.69 3.12
N LEU A 82 -2.53 16.62 4.20
CA LEU A 82 -1.47 15.62 4.35
C LEU A 82 -2.00 14.19 4.22
N VAL A 83 -3.18 13.91 4.75
CA VAL A 83 -3.83 12.59 4.67
C VAL A 83 -4.14 12.21 3.21
N PHE A 84 -4.71 13.15 2.46
CA PHE A 84 -5.00 12.94 1.03
C PHE A 84 -3.73 12.82 0.21
N LEU A 85 -2.70 13.59 0.53
CA LEU A 85 -1.39 13.47 -0.10
C LEU A 85 -0.78 12.08 0.11
N VAL A 86 -0.81 11.56 1.33
CA VAL A 86 -0.29 10.22 1.64
C VAL A 86 -1.06 9.15 0.90
N GLU A 87 -2.39 9.22 0.88
CA GLU A 87 -3.22 8.29 0.11
C GLU A 87 -2.88 8.31 -1.38
N ALA A 88 -2.75 9.50 -1.98
CA ALA A 88 -2.37 9.65 -3.39
C ALA A 88 -0.98 9.08 -3.69
N LEU A 89 -0.01 9.31 -2.80
CA LEU A 89 1.34 8.76 -2.95
C LEU A 89 1.36 7.23 -2.86
N LEU A 90 0.58 6.63 -1.95
CA LEU A 90 0.43 5.18 -1.83
C LEU A 90 -0.25 4.58 -3.06
N SER A 91 -1.34 5.20 -3.53
CA SER A 91 -2.02 4.78 -4.77
C SER A 91 -1.07 4.82 -5.97
N LYS A 92 -0.37 5.94 -6.15
CA LYS A 92 0.63 6.10 -7.21
C LYS A 92 1.70 5.01 -7.14
N LYS A 93 2.20 4.69 -5.93
CA LYS A 93 3.19 3.64 -5.73
C LYS A 93 2.68 2.26 -6.14
N CYS A 94 1.44 1.92 -5.79
CA CYS A 94 0.81 0.67 -6.21
C CYS A 94 0.69 0.58 -7.73
N ILE A 95 0.28 1.66 -8.39
CA ILE A 95 0.16 1.72 -9.87
C ILE A 95 1.54 1.56 -10.52
N GLU A 96 2.57 2.22 -10.02
CA GLU A 96 3.95 2.08 -10.52
C GLU A 96 4.45 0.62 -10.42
N LEU A 97 4.19 -0.06 -9.30
CA LEU A 97 4.57 -1.46 -9.13
C LEU A 97 3.82 -2.40 -10.09
N LEU A 98 2.53 -2.15 -10.34
CA LEU A 98 1.75 -2.87 -11.34
C LEU A 98 2.29 -2.63 -12.76
N GLN A 99 2.67 -1.39 -13.09
CA GLN A 99 3.30 -1.07 -14.36
C GLN A 99 4.66 -1.77 -14.52
N MET A 100 5.45 -1.85 -13.46
CA MET A 100 6.71 -2.62 -13.46
C MET A 100 6.44 -4.11 -13.71
N ALA A 101 5.43 -4.69 -13.06
CA ALA A 101 5.03 -6.07 -13.29
C ALA A 101 4.58 -6.30 -14.74
N ARG A 102 3.86 -5.35 -15.34
CA ARG A 102 3.50 -5.37 -16.76
C ARG A 102 4.74 -5.36 -17.66
N CYS A 103 5.67 -4.44 -17.42
CA CYS A 103 6.88 -4.31 -18.24
C CYS A 103 7.79 -5.55 -18.16
N SER A 104 7.79 -6.24 -17.02
CA SER A 104 8.55 -7.49 -16.84
C SER A 104 7.83 -8.75 -17.34
N GLY A 105 6.59 -8.61 -17.84
CA GLY A 105 5.76 -9.75 -18.27
C GLY A 105 5.12 -10.55 -17.12
N ALA A 106 5.25 -10.08 -15.87
CA ALA A 106 4.72 -10.74 -14.68
C ALA A 106 3.27 -10.35 -14.34
N LEU A 107 2.61 -9.54 -15.17
CA LEU A 107 1.22 -9.10 -14.99
C LEU A 107 0.32 -9.76 -16.03
N THR A 108 -0.73 -10.42 -15.56
CA THR A 108 -1.86 -10.87 -16.38
C THR A 108 -3.10 -10.04 -16.02
N ALA A 109 -3.82 -9.55 -17.02
CA ALA A 109 -4.98 -8.69 -16.84
C ALA A 109 -6.13 -9.09 -17.76
N GLY A 110 -7.34 -9.10 -17.22
CA GLY A 110 -8.53 -9.53 -17.93
C GLY A 110 -9.18 -10.76 -17.28
N ALA A 111 -10.51 -10.91 -17.45
CA ALA A 111 -11.26 -11.91 -16.70
C ALA A 111 -11.01 -13.35 -17.16
N SER A 112 -10.79 -13.57 -18.44
CA SER A 112 -10.49 -14.88 -19.03
C SER A 112 -9.07 -15.32 -18.71
N GLU A 113 -8.14 -14.43 -18.95
CA GLU A 113 -6.70 -14.64 -18.77
C GLU A 113 -6.35 -14.89 -17.29
N VAL A 114 -6.94 -14.11 -16.40
CA VAL A 114 -6.76 -14.28 -14.94
C VAL A 114 -7.32 -15.63 -14.48
N ARG A 115 -8.48 -16.06 -14.99
CA ARG A 115 -9.04 -17.39 -14.65
C ARG A 115 -8.14 -18.53 -15.11
N GLU A 116 -7.60 -18.44 -16.31
CA GLU A 116 -6.68 -19.43 -16.85
C GLU A 116 -5.43 -19.53 -15.98
N CYS A 117 -4.80 -18.41 -15.64
CA CYS A 117 -3.63 -18.37 -14.77
C CYS A 117 -3.89 -18.94 -13.37
N LEU A 118 -5.06 -18.63 -12.77
CA LEU A 118 -5.45 -19.19 -11.47
C LEU A 118 -5.55 -20.72 -11.51
N SER A 119 -5.96 -21.29 -12.65
CA SER A 119 -6.01 -22.75 -12.85
C SER A 119 -4.63 -23.39 -13.00
N CYS A 120 -3.61 -22.64 -13.44
CA CYS A 120 -2.25 -23.12 -13.66
C CYS A 120 -1.34 -23.03 -12.41
N GLY A 121 -1.76 -22.34 -11.34
CA GLY A 121 -1.11 -22.38 -10.03
C GLY A 121 0.12 -21.48 -9.84
N VAL A 122 0.53 -20.66 -10.81
CA VAL A 122 1.69 -19.75 -10.69
C VAL A 122 1.21 -18.34 -10.35
N VAL A 123 0.68 -18.15 -9.16
CA VAL A 123 0.03 -16.89 -8.77
C VAL A 123 0.57 -16.37 -7.46
N GLY A 124 1.08 -15.13 -7.46
CA GLY A 124 1.58 -14.47 -6.26
C GLY A 124 0.56 -13.55 -5.60
N LEU A 125 -0.22 -12.80 -6.40
CA LEU A 125 -1.17 -11.81 -5.87
C LEU A 125 -2.30 -11.56 -6.88
N LEU A 126 -3.54 -11.66 -6.43
CA LEU A 126 -4.73 -11.23 -7.18
C LEU A 126 -5.16 -9.84 -6.73
N VAL A 127 -5.24 -8.90 -7.68
CA VAL A 127 -5.69 -7.53 -7.44
C VAL A 127 -7.04 -7.33 -8.13
N LEU A 128 -8.04 -6.97 -7.34
CA LEU A 128 -9.41 -6.74 -7.79
C LEU A 128 -9.78 -5.26 -7.62
N ALA A 129 -10.59 -4.74 -8.53
CA ALA A 129 -11.14 -3.40 -8.40
C ALA A 129 -12.12 -3.33 -7.21
N SER A 130 -11.97 -2.31 -6.35
CA SER A 130 -12.86 -2.12 -5.19
C SER A 130 -14.31 -1.76 -5.60
N ASP A 131 -14.49 -1.18 -6.77
CA ASP A 131 -15.77 -0.81 -7.40
C ASP A 131 -16.26 -1.83 -8.44
N GLY A 132 -15.68 -3.02 -8.47
CA GLY A 132 -16.09 -4.09 -9.38
C GLY A 132 -17.44 -4.70 -9.00
N ALA A 133 -18.14 -5.28 -10.00
CA ALA A 133 -19.43 -5.94 -9.75
C ALA A 133 -19.29 -7.11 -8.76
N PRO A 134 -20.06 -7.14 -7.64
CA PRO A 134 -19.88 -8.11 -6.57
C PRO A 134 -19.93 -9.57 -7.03
N THR A 135 -20.81 -9.88 -7.97
CA THR A 135 -20.95 -11.24 -8.52
C THR A 135 -19.71 -11.70 -9.29
N GLY A 136 -19.10 -10.78 -10.07
CA GLY A 136 -17.86 -11.06 -10.79
C GLY A 136 -16.68 -11.26 -9.86
N LEU A 137 -16.55 -10.39 -8.85
CA LEU A 137 -15.49 -10.46 -7.84
C LEU A 137 -15.57 -11.77 -7.05
N ARG A 138 -16.75 -12.18 -6.58
CA ARG A 138 -16.95 -13.44 -5.85
C ARG A 138 -16.52 -14.66 -6.67
N LYS A 139 -16.87 -14.69 -7.96
CA LYS A 139 -16.50 -15.81 -8.84
C LYS A 139 -14.98 -15.95 -9.00
N ILE A 140 -14.27 -14.84 -9.16
CA ILE A 140 -12.81 -14.86 -9.29
C ILE A 140 -12.14 -15.18 -7.95
N THR A 141 -12.61 -14.60 -6.85
CA THR A 141 -12.08 -14.86 -5.51
C THR A 141 -12.24 -16.35 -5.14
N ALA A 142 -13.34 -16.98 -5.51
CA ALA A 142 -13.56 -18.41 -5.25
C ALA A 142 -12.54 -19.32 -5.98
N LEU A 143 -11.98 -18.86 -7.12
CA LEU A 143 -10.93 -19.58 -7.86
C LEU A 143 -9.54 -19.32 -7.31
N ALA A 144 -9.37 -18.28 -6.47
CA ALA A 144 -8.09 -17.85 -5.92
C ALA A 144 -7.80 -18.48 -4.55
N GLU A 145 -8.17 -19.74 -4.34
CA GLU A 145 -7.93 -20.45 -3.08
C GLU A 145 -6.43 -20.50 -2.77
N GLY A 146 -6.05 -20.01 -1.58
CA GLY A 146 -4.65 -19.93 -1.15
C GLY A 146 -3.83 -18.81 -1.76
N VAL A 147 -4.42 -17.98 -2.64
CA VAL A 147 -3.76 -16.82 -3.24
C VAL A 147 -4.13 -15.55 -2.46
N PRO A 148 -3.16 -14.68 -2.10
CA PRO A 148 -3.47 -13.38 -1.53
C PRO A 148 -4.34 -12.54 -2.48
N VAL A 149 -5.41 -11.95 -1.95
CA VAL A 149 -6.34 -11.11 -2.70
C VAL A 149 -6.39 -9.71 -2.09
N ARG A 150 -6.25 -8.68 -2.93
CA ARG A 150 -6.40 -7.27 -2.53
C ARG A 150 -7.44 -6.57 -3.40
N SER A 151 -8.35 -5.85 -2.76
CA SER A 151 -9.39 -5.05 -3.42
C SER A 151 -9.38 -3.63 -2.81
N VAL A 152 -8.46 -2.81 -3.30
CA VAL A 152 -8.18 -1.47 -2.73
C VAL A 152 -8.20 -0.38 -3.81
N LEU A 153 -7.66 -0.67 -5.00
CA LEU A 153 -7.66 0.25 -6.14
C LEU A 153 -9.01 0.21 -6.86
N THR A 154 -9.45 1.33 -7.41
CA THR A 154 -10.63 1.39 -8.26
C THR A 154 -10.35 0.82 -9.65
N SER A 155 -11.41 0.51 -10.40
CA SER A 155 -11.26 0.03 -11.78
C SER A 155 -10.60 1.04 -12.71
N ASP A 156 -10.79 2.33 -12.46
CA ASP A 156 -10.15 3.41 -13.22
C ASP A 156 -8.65 3.49 -12.88
N GLU A 157 -8.28 3.41 -11.60
CA GLU A 157 -6.88 3.36 -11.18
C GLU A 157 -6.14 2.14 -11.75
N LEU A 158 -6.76 0.97 -11.72
CA LEU A 158 -6.20 -0.23 -12.35
C LEU A 158 -6.08 -0.07 -13.86
N GLY A 159 -7.03 0.61 -14.49
CA GLY A 159 -7.02 0.92 -15.92
C GLY A 159 -5.77 1.68 -16.37
N LEU A 160 -5.25 2.58 -15.52
CA LEU A 160 -4.01 3.33 -15.78
C LEU A 160 -2.80 2.43 -16.05
N VAL A 161 -2.77 1.24 -15.44
CA VAL A 161 -1.67 0.26 -15.62
C VAL A 161 -1.56 -0.18 -17.08
N LEU A 162 -2.69 -0.33 -17.78
CA LEU A 162 -2.76 -0.80 -19.16
C LEU A 162 -2.99 0.33 -20.18
N GLY A 163 -3.15 1.59 -19.73
CA GLY A 163 -3.58 2.68 -20.58
C GLY A 163 -5.02 2.48 -21.13
N ARG A 164 -5.86 1.80 -20.36
CA ARG A 164 -7.28 1.56 -20.64
C ARG A 164 -8.16 2.36 -19.71
N GLN A 165 -9.42 2.58 -20.07
CA GLN A 165 -10.35 3.31 -19.21
C GLN A 165 -10.64 2.56 -17.90
N ARG A 166 -10.82 1.24 -17.96
CA ARG A 166 -11.17 0.43 -16.78
C ARG A 166 -10.53 -0.95 -16.83
N LEU A 167 -10.10 -1.42 -15.65
CA LEU A 167 -9.64 -2.78 -15.45
C LEU A 167 -10.21 -3.30 -14.11
N VAL A 168 -10.83 -4.47 -14.11
CA VAL A 168 -11.50 -5.01 -12.92
C VAL A 168 -10.63 -6.01 -12.16
N ASN A 169 -9.74 -6.71 -12.84
CA ASN A 169 -8.89 -7.74 -12.26
C ASN A 169 -7.53 -7.80 -12.94
N ALA A 170 -6.52 -7.98 -12.12
CA ALA A 170 -5.14 -8.20 -12.51
C ALA A 170 -4.51 -9.24 -11.59
N LEU A 171 -3.54 -9.96 -12.11
CA LEU A 171 -2.81 -10.98 -11.40
C LEU A 171 -1.32 -10.73 -11.58
N VAL A 172 -0.59 -10.80 -10.48
CA VAL A 172 0.87 -10.69 -10.49
C VAL A 172 1.47 -12.04 -10.11
N GLU A 173 2.43 -12.50 -10.90
CA GLU A 173 3.14 -13.75 -10.64
C GLU A 173 3.90 -13.73 -9.31
N THR A 174 4.13 -14.91 -8.73
CA THR A 174 4.91 -15.06 -7.50
C THR A 174 6.29 -14.45 -7.64
N GLY A 175 6.69 -13.63 -6.67
CA GLY A 175 8.01 -13.01 -6.65
C GLY A 175 8.04 -11.71 -5.86
N ARG A 176 9.20 -11.07 -5.82
CA ARG A 176 9.44 -9.85 -5.06
C ARG A 176 8.50 -8.69 -5.42
N LEU A 177 8.05 -8.60 -6.67
CA LEU A 177 7.09 -7.57 -7.08
C LEU A 177 5.72 -7.81 -6.47
N ALA A 178 5.23 -9.05 -6.45
CA ALA A 178 3.97 -9.40 -5.80
C ALA A 178 4.01 -9.12 -4.30
N GLU A 179 5.08 -9.54 -3.61
CA GLU A 179 5.26 -9.29 -2.17
C GLU A 179 5.31 -7.78 -1.85
N ARG A 180 6.03 -7.02 -2.67
CA ARG A 180 6.13 -5.57 -2.50
C ARG A 180 4.80 -4.89 -2.77
N LEU A 181 4.09 -5.27 -3.81
CA LEU A 181 2.78 -4.74 -4.15
C LEU A 181 1.74 -5.08 -3.07
N ASP A 182 1.73 -6.32 -2.57
CA ASP A 182 0.84 -6.74 -1.49
C ASP A 182 1.00 -5.86 -0.25
N ARG A 183 2.23 -5.56 0.12
CA ARG A 183 2.56 -4.65 1.22
C ARG A 183 2.06 -3.23 0.98
N GLU A 184 2.31 -2.66 -0.20
CA GLU A 184 1.87 -1.29 -0.50
C GLU A 184 0.33 -1.18 -0.59
N LEU A 185 -0.34 -2.19 -1.13
CA LEU A 185 -1.80 -2.28 -1.11
C LEU A 185 -2.34 -2.40 0.31
N GLY A 186 -1.65 -3.13 1.18
CA GLY A 186 -1.98 -3.21 2.61
C GLY A 186 -1.89 -1.86 3.31
N ARG A 187 -0.86 -1.07 3.03
CA ARG A 187 -0.72 0.32 3.53
C ARG A 187 -1.83 1.21 3.00
N LEU A 188 -2.13 1.16 1.70
CA LEU A 188 -3.19 1.94 1.08
C LEU A 188 -4.56 1.58 1.66
N ALA A 189 -4.81 0.31 1.94
CA ALA A 189 -6.06 -0.15 2.54
C ALA A 189 -6.38 0.55 3.87
N GLY A 190 -5.37 0.86 4.68
CA GLY A 190 -5.55 1.62 5.94
C GLY A 190 -6.00 3.06 5.75
N PHE A 191 -5.89 3.61 4.53
CA PHE A 191 -6.38 4.95 4.16
C PHE A 191 -7.74 4.93 3.47
N ARG A 192 -8.22 3.77 3.01
CA ARG A 192 -9.47 3.57 2.26
C ARG A 192 -10.50 2.73 2.99
N LYS A 193 -10.22 2.32 4.21
CA LYS A 193 -11.23 1.75 5.10
C LYS A 193 -12.04 2.89 5.70
N ASP A 194 -13.35 2.86 5.52
CA ASP A 194 -14.31 3.69 6.22
C ASP A 194 -14.38 3.32 7.71
#